data_ead3faeb27d9103726b756a7efc9237b
#
_entry.id   ead3faeb27d9103726b756a7efc9237b
#
_cell.length_a   1.000
_cell.length_b   1.000
_cell.length_c   1.000
_cell.angle_alpha   90.00
_cell.angle_beta   90.00
_cell.angle_gamma   90.00
#
_symmetry.space_group_name_H-M   'P 1'
#
loop_
_entity.id
_entity.type
_entity.pdbx_description
1 polymer ?
#
loop_
_entity_poly.entity_id
_entity_poly.type
_entity_poly.pdbx_seq_one_letter_code
_entity_poly.pdbx_strand_id
1 'polypeptide(L)'
;GTLPLQRGPQGVWSIWLPGDQHGHYYTFTVTVDGVARETGDPYARAGGLNGLRSMIVDLARTAPAGWERDVRPVIPPARRSVWEVSVRDFSQDAASGVRPAWRGKFLAFTQTGTTLHGDGIHPTCLNYLRRLGVKYVQLMPIFDFGSVDEAKPLLRQYNWGYDPTNYNFPEGSYSTDPAR
;
A
#
# COMPACT_ATOMS: atom_id res chain seq x y z
N GLY A 1 16.84 20.45 5.55
CA GLY A 1 16.68 21.82 6.07
C GLY A 1 15.21 22.13 6.32
N THR A 2 14.91 23.19 7.06
CA THR A 2 13.54 23.65 7.34
C THR A 2 13.24 24.86 6.49
N LEU A 3 12.05 24.90 5.89
CA LEU A 3 11.58 25.99 5.05
C LEU A 3 10.26 26.53 5.62
N PRO A 4 10.10 27.87 5.77
CA PRO A 4 8.88 28.43 6.31
C PRO A 4 7.75 28.39 5.26
N LEU A 5 6.57 27.93 5.68
CA LEU A 5 5.36 28.03 4.87
C LEU A 5 4.78 29.46 4.94
N GLN A 6 4.13 29.88 3.87
CA GLN A 6 3.43 31.18 3.79
C GLN A 6 1.93 30.96 3.97
N ARG A 7 1.32 31.78 4.82
CA ARG A 7 -0.12 31.75 5.04
C ARG A 7 -0.83 32.44 3.89
N GLY A 8 -1.67 31.69 3.20
CA GLY A 8 -2.54 32.17 2.15
C GLY A 8 -3.98 32.45 2.60
N PRO A 9 -4.88 32.71 1.67
CA PRO A 9 -6.30 32.87 1.94
C PRO A 9 -6.91 31.63 2.58
N GLN A 10 -7.97 31.80 3.36
CA GLN A 10 -8.73 30.71 4.00
C GLN A 10 -7.91 29.80 4.94
N GLY A 11 -6.76 30.28 5.41
CA GLY A 11 -5.92 29.52 6.36
C GLY A 11 -5.05 28.45 5.72
N VAL A 12 -4.93 28.42 4.40
CA VAL A 12 -4.01 27.51 3.69
C VAL A 12 -2.56 27.99 3.88
N TRP A 13 -1.68 27.05 4.19
CA TRP A 13 -0.24 27.30 4.27
C TRP A 13 0.46 26.61 3.11
N SER A 14 1.32 27.29 2.40
CA SER A 14 1.97 26.76 1.21
C SER A 14 3.41 27.22 1.06
N ILE A 15 4.17 26.46 0.29
CA ILE A 15 5.49 26.81 -0.19
C ILE A 15 5.67 26.26 -1.59
N TRP A 16 6.36 27.02 -2.44
CA TRP A 16 6.80 26.55 -3.74
C TRP A 16 8.23 26.02 -3.67
N LEU A 17 8.46 24.81 -4.17
CA LEU A 17 9.79 24.18 -4.27
C LEU A 17 10.13 24.02 -5.75
N PRO A 18 11.28 24.55 -6.22
CA PRO A 18 11.69 24.42 -7.61
C PRO A 18 12.19 23.01 -7.91
N GLY A 19 12.06 22.59 -9.19
CA GLY A 19 12.57 21.31 -9.68
C GLY A 19 11.68 20.12 -9.37
N ASP A 20 12.12 18.93 -9.74
CA ASP A 20 11.44 17.67 -9.49
C ASP A 20 11.68 17.23 -8.04
N GLN A 21 10.60 17.16 -7.27
CA GLN A 21 10.63 16.77 -5.86
C GLN A 21 10.19 15.32 -5.64
N HIS A 22 9.90 14.57 -6.69
CA HIS A 22 9.49 13.17 -6.58
C HIS A 22 10.50 12.34 -5.77
N GLY A 23 10.00 11.55 -4.82
CA GLY A 23 10.81 10.71 -3.94
C GLY A 23 11.44 11.43 -2.74
N HIS A 24 11.26 12.76 -2.60
CA HIS A 24 11.74 13.46 -1.42
C HIS A 24 10.80 13.29 -0.24
N TYR A 25 11.37 13.06 0.93
CA TYR A 25 10.62 12.97 2.19
C TYR A 25 10.50 14.33 2.86
N TYR A 26 9.37 14.57 3.51
CA TYR A 26 9.10 15.78 4.26
C TYR A 26 8.23 15.53 5.49
N THR A 27 8.23 16.47 6.40
CA THR A 27 7.33 16.58 7.53
C THR A 27 6.91 18.04 7.69
N PHE A 28 5.86 18.27 8.44
CA PHE A 28 5.47 19.60 8.87
C PHE A 28 5.85 19.82 10.34
N THR A 29 6.38 20.99 10.66
CA THR A 29 6.45 21.47 12.03
C THR A 29 5.33 22.47 12.25
N VAL A 30 4.38 22.13 13.10
CA VAL A 30 3.21 22.96 13.40
C VAL A 30 3.34 23.48 14.83
N THR A 31 3.22 24.80 14.99
CA THR A 31 3.23 25.45 16.30
C THR A 31 1.82 25.89 16.66
N VAL A 32 1.29 25.34 17.75
CA VAL A 32 0.00 25.72 18.32
C VAL A 32 0.22 26.09 19.78
N ASP A 33 -0.26 27.28 20.18
CA ASP A 33 -0.12 27.81 21.55
C ASP A 33 1.33 27.80 22.08
N GLY A 34 2.28 28.10 21.18
CA GLY A 34 3.71 28.13 21.51
C GLY A 34 4.39 26.77 21.53
N VAL A 35 3.66 25.67 21.33
CA VAL A 35 4.23 24.31 21.32
C VAL A 35 4.41 23.84 19.87
N ALA A 36 5.66 23.60 19.48
CA ALA A 36 6.01 23.05 18.17
C ALA A 36 5.92 21.52 18.17
N ARG A 37 5.28 20.97 17.16
CA ARG A 37 5.18 19.51 16.94
C ARG A 37 5.48 19.17 15.49
N GLU A 38 6.28 18.12 15.29
CA GLU A 38 6.53 17.55 13.99
C GLU A 38 5.42 16.52 13.66
N THR A 39 4.93 16.53 12.43
CA THR A 39 3.88 15.62 11.96
C THR A 39 4.05 15.32 10.48
N GLY A 40 3.54 14.17 10.05
CA GLY A 40 3.33 13.86 8.65
C GLY A 40 2.18 14.69 8.05
N ASP A 41 2.06 14.62 6.76
CA ASP A 41 0.99 15.25 5.99
C ASP A 41 -0.24 14.32 5.93
N PRO A 42 -1.41 14.71 6.46
CA PRO A 42 -2.62 13.89 6.37
C PRO A 42 -3.11 13.66 4.92
N TYR A 43 -2.62 14.44 3.96
CA TYR A 43 -2.94 14.29 2.54
C TYR A 43 -1.84 13.59 1.74
N ALA A 44 -0.78 13.09 2.37
CA ALA A 44 0.27 12.36 1.70
C ALA A 44 -0.28 11.14 0.93
N ARG A 45 0.35 10.82 -0.19
CA ARG A 45 0.03 9.66 -1.04
C ARG A 45 1.08 8.57 -0.94
N ALA A 46 2.18 8.85 -0.29
CA ALA A 46 3.25 7.93 0.02
C ALA A 46 3.98 8.39 1.27
N GLY A 47 4.65 7.48 1.93
CA GLY A 47 5.39 7.73 3.16
C GLY A 47 6.66 6.89 3.27
N GLY A 48 7.43 7.20 4.28
CA GLY A 48 8.61 6.43 4.65
C GLY A 48 8.30 5.40 5.73
N LEU A 49 9.34 4.74 6.17
CA LEU A 49 9.31 3.68 7.18
C LEU A 49 8.44 4.07 8.40
N ASN A 50 7.55 3.18 8.78
CA ASN A 50 6.60 3.37 9.89
C ASN A 50 5.70 4.63 9.74
N GLY A 51 5.49 5.13 8.53
CA GLY A 51 4.66 6.30 8.28
C GLY A 51 5.15 7.62 8.89
N LEU A 52 6.38 7.68 9.40
CA LEU A 52 6.90 8.83 10.15
C LEU A 52 7.13 10.07 9.28
N ARG A 53 7.31 9.88 7.98
CA ARG A 53 7.55 10.97 7.03
C ARG A 53 6.66 10.78 5.82
N SER A 54 6.12 11.86 5.32
CA SER A 54 5.44 11.89 4.04
C SER A 54 6.44 11.93 2.89
N MET A 55 6.07 11.40 1.73
CA MET A 55 6.88 11.44 0.52
C MET A 55 6.13 12.16 -0.59
N ILE A 56 6.81 13.04 -1.30
CA ILE A 56 6.29 13.66 -2.50
C ILE A 56 6.31 12.64 -3.63
N VAL A 57 5.15 12.34 -4.20
CA VAL A 57 5.00 11.36 -5.26
C VAL A 57 4.32 11.97 -6.48
N ASP A 58 4.92 11.77 -7.65
CA ASP A 58 4.25 12.00 -8.93
C ASP A 58 3.45 10.75 -9.29
N LEU A 59 2.14 10.82 -9.12
CA LEU A 59 1.24 9.70 -9.37
C LEU A 59 1.25 9.22 -10.83
N ALA A 60 1.63 10.08 -11.79
CA ALA A 60 1.75 9.65 -13.18
C ALA A 60 2.86 8.61 -13.39
N ARG A 61 3.87 8.60 -12.52
CA ARG A 61 4.96 7.62 -12.55
C ARG A 61 4.61 6.28 -11.89
N THR A 62 3.46 6.19 -11.22
CA THR A 62 3.06 4.97 -10.49
C THR A 62 2.14 4.06 -11.30
N ALA A 63 1.57 4.55 -12.38
CA ALA A 63 0.68 3.78 -13.22
C ALA A 63 1.43 2.64 -13.95
N PRO A 64 0.97 1.38 -13.85
CA PRO A 64 1.57 0.29 -14.62
C PRO A 64 1.31 0.46 -16.11
N ALA A 65 2.17 -0.14 -16.94
CA ALA A 65 2.01 -0.11 -18.38
C ALA A 65 0.63 -0.68 -18.79
N GLY A 66 -0.10 0.07 -19.62
CA GLY A 66 -1.43 -0.30 -20.09
C GLY A 66 -2.58 0.10 -19.17
N TRP A 67 -2.29 0.76 -18.03
CA TRP A 67 -3.33 1.22 -17.10
C TRP A 67 -4.40 2.09 -17.75
N GLU A 68 -4.02 2.91 -18.72
CA GLU A 68 -4.91 3.78 -19.49
C GLU A 68 -5.94 3.01 -20.34
N ARG A 69 -5.72 1.71 -20.56
CA ARG A 69 -6.61 0.81 -21.31
C ARG A 69 -7.37 -0.15 -20.43
N ASP A 70 -7.14 -0.10 -19.11
CA ASP A 70 -7.84 -0.98 -18.18
C ASP A 70 -9.32 -0.61 -18.10
N VAL A 71 -10.19 -1.60 -18.31
CA VAL A 71 -11.64 -1.43 -18.27
C VAL A 71 -12.22 -2.27 -17.15
N ARG A 72 -12.92 -1.63 -16.25
CA ARG A 72 -13.60 -2.33 -15.15
C ARG A 72 -14.63 -3.31 -15.69
N PRO A 73 -14.53 -4.61 -15.35
CA PRO A 73 -15.53 -5.59 -15.76
C PRO A 73 -16.90 -5.30 -15.15
N VAL A 74 -17.96 -5.42 -15.96
CA VAL A 74 -19.35 -5.27 -15.49
C VAL A 74 -19.90 -6.66 -15.15
N ILE A 75 -20.17 -6.90 -13.86
CA ILE A 75 -20.70 -8.17 -13.37
C ILE A 75 -22.10 -7.95 -12.81
N PRO A 76 -23.14 -8.65 -13.34
CA PRO A 76 -24.50 -8.54 -12.84
C PRO A 76 -24.59 -8.83 -11.32
N PRO A 77 -25.39 -8.10 -10.57
CA PRO A 77 -25.48 -8.24 -9.10
C PRO A 77 -25.67 -9.69 -8.62
N ALA A 78 -26.54 -10.45 -9.26
CA ALA A 78 -26.84 -11.84 -8.92
C ALA A 78 -25.64 -12.81 -9.14
N ARG A 79 -24.58 -12.36 -9.81
CA ARG A 79 -23.37 -13.17 -10.09
C ARG A 79 -22.14 -12.68 -9.33
N ARG A 80 -22.31 -11.69 -8.44
CA ARG A 80 -21.20 -11.15 -7.66
C ARG A 80 -20.91 -12.07 -6.50
N SER A 81 -19.65 -12.38 -6.32
CA SER A 81 -19.08 -13.02 -5.14
C SER A 81 -17.84 -12.26 -4.70
N VAL A 82 -17.67 -12.09 -3.41
CA VAL A 82 -16.55 -11.36 -2.82
C VAL A 82 -15.75 -12.32 -1.95
N TRP A 83 -14.44 -12.26 -2.06
CA TRP A 83 -13.51 -12.95 -1.17
C TRP A 83 -12.67 -11.90 -0.46
N GLU A 84 -12.84 -11.78 0.85
CA GLU A 84 -12.03 -10.89 1.66
C GLU A 84 -10.73 -11.59 2.08
N VAL A 85 -9.59 -10.90 1.98
CA VAL A 85 -8.28 -11.49 2.28
C VAL A 85 -7.26 -10.45 2.71
N SER A 86 -6.40 -10.82 3.66
CA SER A 86 -5.19 -10.07 4.00
C SER A 86 -4.14 -10.24 2.90
N VAL A 87 -3.47 -9.15 2.54
CA VAL A 87 -2.36 -9.19 1.56
C VAL A 87 -1.27 -10.16 2.01
N ARG A 88 -0.92 -10.11 3.30
CA ARG A 88 0.08 -11.00 3.87
C ARG A 88 -0.34 -12.46 3.79
N ASP A 89 -1.52 -12.78 4.30
CA ASP A 89 -1.95 -14.17 4.46
C ASP A 89 -2.31 -14.85 3.14
N PHE A 90 -2.59 -14.05 2.11
CA PHE A 90 -2.86 -14.59 0.77
C PHE A 90 -1.76 -15.53 0.25
N SER A 91 -0.51 -15.27 0.60
CA SER A 91 0.62 -15.97 -0.03
C SER A 91 1.84 -16.18 0.87
N GLN A 92 1.78 -15.78 2.15
CA GLN A 92 2.95 -15.82 3.05
C GLN A 92 3.50 -17.24 3.26
N ASP A 93 2.63 -18.26 3.28
CA ASP A 93 3.04 -19.65 3.44
C ASP A 93 3.93 -20.09 2.26
N ALA A 94 5.01 -20.79 2.59
CA ALA A 94 5.93 -21.33 1.59
C ALA A 94 5.26 -22.35 0.65
N ALA A 95 4.24 -23.04 1.15
CA ALA A 95 3.44 -23.99 0.37
C ALA A 95 2.54 -23.33 -0.67
N SER A 96 2.36 -21.99 -0.62
CA SER A 96 1.53 -21.24 -1.57
C SER A 96 1.98 -21.37 -3.03
N GLY A 97 3.24 -21.79 -3.27
CA GLY A 97 3.82 -21.82 -4.61
C GLY A 97 4.18 -20.43 -5.18
N VAL A 98 3.93 -19.36 -4.42
CA VAL A 98 4.36 -18.02 -4.80
C VAL A 98 5.86 -17.88 -4.61
N ARG A 99 6.53 -17.18 -5.55
CA ARG A 99 7.98 -16.95 -5.45
C ARG A 99 8.33 -16.23 -4.14
N PRO A 100 9.43 -16.59 -3.48
CA PRO A 100 9.77 -16.10 -2.14
C PRO A 100 9.73 -14.58 -1.99
N ALA A 101 10.25 -13.83 -2.98
CA ALA A 101 10.29 -12.37 -2.94
C ALA A 101 8.90 -11.70 -3.00
N TRP A 102 7.85 -12.41 -3.38
CA TRP A 102 6.49 -11.87 -3.52
C TRP A 102 5.53 -12.37 -2.44
N ARG A 103 5.96 -13.32 -1.61
CA ARG A 103 5.13 -13.85 -0.52
C ARG A 103 4.74 -12.76 0.45
N GLY A 104 3.45 -12.67 0.74
CA GLY A 104 2.88 -11.63 1.61
C GLY A 104 2.91 -10.22 1.02
N LYS A 105 3.10 -10.07 -0.29
CA LYS A 105 3.24 -8.78 -0.98
C LYS A 105 2.14 -8.58 -2.03
N PHE A 106 1.92 -7.32 -2.43
CA PHE A 106 0.97 -6.98 -3.49
C PHE A 106 1.24 -7.76 -4.78
N LEU A 107 2.49 -7.97 -5.15
CA LEU A 107 2.84 -8.68 -6.38
C LEU A 107 2.42 -10.16 -6.38
N ALA A 108 2.14 -10.77 -5.23
CA ALA A 108 1.59 -12.12 -5.18
C ALA A 108 0.25 -12.25 -5.90
N PHE A 109 -0.55 -11.19 -5.95
CA PHE A 109 -1.83 -11.15 -6.65
C PHE A 109 -1.69 -11.13 -8.18
N THR A 110 -0.49 -10.93 -8.69
CA THR A 110 -0.20 -10.96 -10.14
C THR A 110 0.38 -12.30 -10.61
N GLN A 111 0.83 -13.17 -9.68
CA GLN A 111 1.41 -14.45 -10.05
C GLN A 111 0.32 -15.47 -10.37
N THR A 112 0.38 -16.03 -11.56
CA THR A 112 -0.50 -17.10 -12.03
C THR A 112 0.20 -18.46 -12.00
N GLY A 113 -0.56 -19.55 -12.12
CA GLY A 113 0.00 -20.90 -12.19
C GLY A 113 0.48 -21.46 -10.86
N THR A 114 0.19 -20.82 -9.74
CA THR A 114 0.61 -21.30 -8.42
C THR A 114 -0.18 -22.53 -7.98
N THR A 115 0.54 -23.50 -7.40
CA THR A 115 -0.03 -24.73 -6.84
C THR A 115 0.63 -25.05 -5.51
N LEU A 116 -0.05 -25.85 -4.68
CA LEU A 116 0.42 -26.26 -3.36
C LEU A 116 1.78 -26.97 -3.49
N HIS A 117 2.80 -26.44 -2.83
CA HIS A 117 4.18 -26.94 -2.95
C HIS A 117 4.72 -27.04 -4.40
N GLY A 118 4.06 -26.40 -5.37
CA GLY A 118 4.43 -26.54 -6.78
C GLY A 118 4.06 -27.88 -7.41
N ASP A 119 3.08 -28.60 -6.86
CA ASP A 119 2.68 -29.95 -7.30
C ASP A 119 1.99 -30.01 -8.67
N GLY A 120 1.63 -28.87 -9.23
CA GLY A 120 0.93 -28.76 -10.53
C GLY A 120 -0.54 -29.21 -10.51
N ILE A 121 -1.09 -29.62 -9.37
CA ILE A 121 -2.41 -30.24 -9.24
C ILE A 121 -3.36 -29.38 -8.42
N HIS A 122 -2.92 -28.93 -7.24
CA HIS A 122 -3.75 -28.22 -6.29
C HIS A 122 -3.54 -26.70 -6.41
N PRO A 123 -4.45 -25.96 -7.09
CA PRO A 123 -4.29 -24.52 -7.29
C PRO A 123 -4.31 -23.75 -5.98
N THR A 124 -3.46 -22.73 -5.89
CA THR A 124 -3.36 -21.83 -4.74
C THR A 124 -3.57 -20.39 -5.20
N CYS A 125 -3.69 -19.47 -4.26
CA CYS A 125 -3.73 -18.03 -4.47
C CYS A 125 -4.72 -17.63 -5.59
N LEU A 126 -4.28 -16.84 -6.56
CA LEU A 126 -5.14 -16.36 -7.64
C LEU A 126 -5.76 -17.50 -8.46
N ASN A 127 -5.02 -18.58 -8.71
CA ASN A 127 -5.53 -19.73 -9.43
C ASN A 127 -6.67 -20.43 -8.68
N TYR A 128 -6.57 -20.54 -7.36
CA TYR A 128 -7.64 -21.07 -6.53
C TYR A 128 -8.91 -20.21 -6.61
N LEU A 129 -8.78 -18.89 -6.45
CA LEU A 129 -9.91 -17.96 -6.52
C LEU A 129 -10.60 -18.00 -7.90
N ARG A 130 -9.82 -18.11 -8.97
CA ARG A 130 -10.35 -18.27 -10.34
C ARG A 130 -11.12 -19.57 -10.49
N ARG A 131 -10.60 -20.69 -10.01
CA ARG A 131 -11.27 -22.01 -10.04
C ARG A 131 -12.54 -21.99 -9.20
N LEU A 132 -12.53 -21.32 -8.05
CA LEU A 132 -13.71 -21.15 -7.19
C LEU A 132 -14.78 -20.24 -7.83
N GLY A 133 -14.42 -19.44 -8.84
CA GLY A 133 -15.33 -18.53 -9.54
C GLY A 133 -15.57 -17.21 -8.84
N VAL A 134 -14.72 -16.84 -7.90
CA VAL A 134 -14.73 -15.53 -7.21
C VAL A 134 -14.63 -14.40 -8.23
N LYS A 135 -15.45 -13.36 -8.07
CA LYS A 135 -15.55 -12.23 -8.98
C LYS A 135 -14.84 -10.98 -8.47
N TYR A 136 -14.78 -10.81 -7.17
CA TYR A 136 -14.13 -9.68 -6.52
C TYR A 136 -13.26 -10.17 -5.37
N VAL A 137 -12.06 -9.63 -5.28
CA VAL A 137 -11.20 -9.77 -4.12
C VAL A 137 -11.27 -8.45 -3.35
N GLN A 138 -11.70 -8.51 -2.10
CA GLN A 138 -11.67 -7.38 -1.18
C GLN A 138 -10.43 -7.54 -0.30
N LEU A 139 -9.48 -6.63 -0.45
CA LEU A 139 -8.33 -6.62 0.44
C LEU A 139 -8.76 -6.08 1.81
N MET A 140 -8.35 -6.74 2.89
CA MET A 140 -8.33 -6.12 4.22
C MET A 140 -7.55 -4.81 4.13
N PRO A 141 -7.70 -3.86 5.10
CA PRO A 141 -7.09 -2.54 4.96
C PRO A 141 -5.62 -2.62 4.56
N ILE A 142 -5.28 -1.84 3.54
CA ILE A 142 -3.94 -1.80 2.95
C ILE A 142 -3.24 -0.47 3.24
N PHE A 143 -3.84 0.36 4.06
CA PHE A 143 -3.25 1.63 4.46
C PHE A 143 -2.14 1.42 5.47
N ASP A 144 -1.20 2.36 5.49
CA ASP A 144 -0.07 2.37 6.43
C ASP A 144 -0.57 2.29 7.89
N PHE A 145 -0.25 1.20 8.58
CA PHE A 145 -0.76 0.90 9.91
C PHE A 145 0.33 1.04 10.99
N GLY A 146 -0.09 1.34 12.24
CA GLY A 146 0.80 1.82 13.29
C GLY A 146 1.41 0.77 14.21
N SER A 147 0.83 -0.44 14.30
CA SER A 147 1.24 -1.42 15.30
C SER A 147 2.28 -2.43 14.83
N VAL A 148 2.86 -2.23 13.67
CA VAL A 148 3.96 -3.01 13.11
C VAL A 148 5.18 -2.13 12.94
N ASP A 149 6.33 -2.59 13.40
CA ASP A 149 7.61 -1.94 13.13
C ASP A 149 8.20 -2.51 11.84
N GLU A 150 8.09 -1.77 10.76
CA GLU A 150 8.57 -2.17 9.44
C GLU A 150 10.08 -2.39 9.37
N ALA A 151 10.85 -1.82 10.33
CA ALA A 151 12.28 -2.05 10.45
C ALA A 151 12.62 -3.47 10.95
N LYS A 152 11.63 -4.22 11.45
CA LYS A 152 11.82 -5.57 11.99
C LYS A 152 11.21 -6.63 11.09
N PRO A 153 11.65 -7.91 11.21
CA PRO A 153 11.07 -8.99 10.43
C PRO A 153 9.57 -9.14 10.67
N LEU A 154 8.76 -8.99 9.62
CA LEU A 154 7.29 -9.06 9.68
C LEU A 154 6.75 -10.44 10.09
N LEU A 155 7.55 -11.51 10.00
CA LEU A 155 7.17 -12.86 10.39
C LEU A 155 6.71 -12.97 11.85
N ARG A 156 7.15 -12.05 12.71
CA ARG A 156 6.83 -12.03 14.15
C ARG A 156 5.82 -10.95 14.52
N GLN A 157 5.33 -10.21 13.55
CA GLN A 157 4.39 -9.13 13.75
C GLN A 157 3.18 -9.38 12.86
N TYR A 158 1.98 -9.30 13.42
CA TYR A 158 0.73 -9.49 12.70
C TYR A 158 -0.18 -8.32 12.87
N ASN A 159 -0.74 -7.85 11.76
CA ASN A 159 -1.73 -6.79 11.76
C ASN A 159 -2.76 -7.05 10.65
N TRP A 160 -4.00 -6.79 10.94
CA TRP A 160 -5.08 -6.87 9.96
C TRP A 160 -5.28 -5.56 9.20
N GLY A 161 -4.56 -4.49 9.58
CA GLY A 161 -4.62 -3.18 8.94
C GLY A 161 -5.73 -2.26 9.45
N TYR A 162 -6.41 -2.63 10.54
CA TYR A 162 -7.53 -1.84 11.07
C TYR A 162 -7.12 -0.73 12.06
N ASP A 163 -5.84 -0.44 12.16
CA ASP A 163 -5.26 0.65 12.96
C ASP A 163 -4.38 1.59 12.10
N PRO A 164 -4.93 2.18 11.01
CA PRO A 164 -4.14 2.99 10.12
C PRO A 164 -3.60 4.25 10.80
N THR A 165 -2.31 4.50 10.62
CA THR A 165 -1.65 5.75 10.97
C THR A 165 -1.85 6.77 9.85
N ASN A 166 -1.74 6.33 8.59
CA ASN A 166 -1.88 7.15 7.41
C ASN A 166 -2.89 6.51 6.43
N TYR A 167 -4.04 7.15 6.25
CA TYR A 167 -5.14 6.61 5.45
C TYR A 167 -4.95 6.71 3.92
N ASN A 168 -4.03 7.52 3.45
CA ASN A 168 -4.00 7.92 2.04
C ASN A 168 -2.88 7.28 1.23
N PHE A 169 -2.06 6.43 1.84
CA PHE A 169 -1.03 5.68 1.14
C PHE A 169 -0.94 4.22 1.62
N PRO A 170 -0.49 3.31 0.74
CA PRO A 170 -0.44 1.90 1.06
C PRO A 170 0.67 1.55 2.03
N GLU A 171 0.45 0.48 2.77
CA GLU A 171 1.41 -0.14 3.69
C GLU A 171 2.70 -0.55 2.97
N GLY A 172 3.82 -0.03 3.41
CA GLY A 172 5.13 -0.26 2.78
C GLY A 172 5.60 -1.70 2.90
N SER A 173 5.25 -2.40 3.97
CA SER A 173 5.60 -3.81 4.17
C SER A 173 4.97 -4.75 3.14
N TYR A 174 3.91 -4.34 2.45
CA TYR A 174 3.30 -5.10 1.36
C TYR A 174 3.93 -4.81 -0.01
N SER A 175 4.79 -3.81 -0.12
CA SER A 175 5.58 -3.54 -1.33
C SER A 175 6.80 -4.47 -1.42
N THR A 176 7.22 -4.79 -2.64
CA THR A 176 8.52 -5.42 -2.91
C THR A 176 9.64 -4.41 -3.02
N ASP A 177 9.30 -3.15 -3.22
CA ASP A 177 10.22 -2.00 -3.28
C ASP A 177 9.55 -0.78 -2.66
N PRO A 178 9.53 -0.67 -1.32
CA PRO A 178 8.83 0.41 -0.63
C PRO A 178 9.49 1.78 -0.79
N ALA A 179 10.70 1.83 -1.35
CA ALA A 179 11.42 3.08 -1.57
C ALA A 179 11.13 3.72 -2.95
N ARG A 180 10.29 3.08 -3.78
CA ARG A 180 9.99 3.54 -5.16
C ARG A 180 8.51 3.57 -5.45
#